data_763d2b2a4fd1d4c328dbf1935feb36f4
#
_entry.id   763d2b2a4fd1d4c328dbf1935feb36f4
#
_cell.length_a   1.000
_cell.length_b   1.000
_cell.length_c   1.000
_cell.angle_alpha   90.00
_cell.angle_beta   90.00
_cell.angle_gamma   90.00
#
_symmetry.space_group_name_H-M   'P 1'
#
loop_
_entity.id
_entity.type
_entity.pdbx_description
1 polymer ?
#
loop_
_entity_poly.entity_id
_entity_poly.type
_entity_poly.pdbx_seq_one_letter_code
_entity_poly.pdbx_strand_id
1 'polypeptide(L)'
;PQITESTIEITQSSKDIDTARSTVVDLRRSVQTLEIELESLRNQKVGLEGNLAEVETRYGLQMEQLGALVLRAEAELAQVRAELQRQAEEYQVLLNVKGKLEAEIATYQQLLEGGEEFR
;
A
#
# COMPACT_ATOMS: atom_id res chain seq x y z
N PRO A 1 24.59 16.31 81.45
CA PRO A 1 25.12 15.83 80.14
C PRO A 1 24.26 14.74 79.52
N GLN A 2 23.80 13.74 80.29
CA GLN A 2 22.95 12.68 79.76
C GLN A 2 21.58 13.19 79.24
N ILE A 3 20.98 14.13 80.02
CA ILE A 3 19.70 14.74 79.60
C ILE A 3 19.82 15.52 78.31
N THR A 4 20.92 16.27 78.14
CA THR A 4 21.20 17.05 76.93
C THR A 4 21.41 16.13 75.75
N GLU A 5 22.18 15.05 75.91
CA GLU A 5 22.42 14.05 74.85
C GLU A 5 21.12 13.33 74.43
N SER A 6 20.30 12.93 75.40
CA SER A 6 18.99 12.34 75.14
C SER A 6 18.04 13.29 74.43
N THR A 7 18.07 14.57 74.73
CA THR A 7 17.28 15.61 74.05
C THR A 7 17.73 15.78 72.63
N ILE A 8 19.05 15.79 72.36
CA ILE A 8 19.63 15.89 71.00
C ILE A 8 19.23 14.68 70.18
N GLU A 9 19.32 13.48 70.73
CA GLU A 9 18.92 12.25 70.04
C GLU A 9 17.42 12.23 69.72
N ILE A 10 16.55 12.65 70.62
CA ILE A 10 15.11 12.77 70.39
C ILE A 10 14.81 13.78 69.27
N THR A 11 15.49 14.95 69.26
CA THR A 11 15.34 15.97 68.27
C THR A 11 15.80 15.45 66.88
N GLN A 12 16.92 14.75 66.82
CA GLN A 12 17.42 14.16 65.58
C GLN A 12 16.48 13.08 65.06
N SER A 13 15.98 12.20 65.89
CA SER A 13 15.01 11.19 65.55
C SER A 13 13.70 11.82 65.03
N SER A 14 13.24 12.89 65.65
CA SER A 14 12.07 13.64 65.21
C SER A 14 12.27 14.22 63.81
N LYS A 15 13.44 14.79 63.51
CA LYS A 15 13.79 15.27 62.19
C LYS A 15 13.84 14.17 61.16
N ASP A 16 14.41 13.04 61.53
CA ASP A 16 14.48 11.86 60.64
C ASP A 16 13.10 11.35 60.26
N ILE A 17 12.18 11.31 61.25
CA ILE A 17 10.79 10.92 61.04
C ILE A 17 10.09 11.91 60.09
N ASP A 18 10.27 13.20 60.30
CA ASP A 18 9.67 14.23 59.46
C ASP A 18 10.21 14.16 58.03
N THR A 19 11.51 13.94 57.86
CA THR A 19 12.13 13.73 56.55
C THR A 19 11.57 12.51 55.85
N ALA A 20 11.44 11.39 56.58
CA ALA A 20 10.86 10.15 56.07
C ALA A 20 9.39 10.34 55.64
N ARG A 21 8.60 11.06 56.41
CA ARG A 21 7.20 11.38 56.08
C ARG A 21 7.11 12.23 54.84
N SER A 22 7.96 13.25 54.73
CA SER A 22 8.04 14.10 53.55
C SER A 22 8.40 13.28 52.30
N THR A 23 9.38 12.40 52.40
CA THR A 23 9.78 11.50 51.33
C THR A 23 8.62 10.58 50.91
N VAL A 24 7.89 10.02 51.87
CA VAL A 24 6.71 9.17 51.56
C VAL A 24 5.64 9.97 50.80
N VAL A 25 5.36 11.21 51.21
CA VAL A 25 4.40 12.06 50.53
C VAL A 25 4.85 12.35 49.12
N ASP A 26 6.12 12.68 48.92
CA ASP A 26 6.68 12.97 47.60
C ASP A 26 6.63 11.72 46.69
N LEU A 27 6.97 10.57 47.24
CA LEU A 27 6.88 9.30 46.48
C LEU A 27 5.45 8.95 46.12
N ARG A 28 4.47 9.19 47.00
CA ARG A 28 3.05 8.98 46.66
C ARG A 28 2.60 9.88 45.51
N ARG A 29 3.01 11.14 45.54
CA ARG A 29 2.71 12.08 44.43
C ARG A 29 3.33 11.61 43.15
N SER A 30 4.59 11.18 43.17
CA SER A 30 5.28 10.64 42.00
C SER A 30 4.58 9.41 41.46
N VAL A 31 4.17 8.48 42.32
CA VAL A 31 3.42 7.29 41.94
C VAL A 31 2.10 7.65 41.30
N GLN A 32 1.35 8.59 41.87
CA GLN A 32 0.07 9.04 41.32
C GLN A 32 0.25 9.68 39.94
N THR A 33 1.28 10.53 39.80
CA THR A 33 1.60 11.15 38.51
C THR A 33 1.97 10.10 37.47
N LEU A 34 2.80 9.13 37.82
CA LEU A 34 3.19 8.05 36.93
C LEU A 34 2.01 7.15 36.55
N GLU A 35 1.10 6.88 37.48
CA GLU A 35 -0.13 6.13 37.19
C GLU A 35 -1.01 6.85 36.16
N ILE A 36 -1.16 8.17 36.30
CA ILE A 36 -1.92 8.97 35.37
C ILE A 36 -1.25 8.97 33.99
N GLU A 37 0.07 9.15 33.95
CA GLU A 37 0.84 9.11 32.69
C GLU A 37 0.75 7.75 32.02
N LEU A 38 0.83 6.68 32.82
CA LEU A 38 0.71 5.32 32.30
C LEU A 38 -0.68 5.08 31.69
N GLU A 39 -1.73 5.49 32.37
CA GLU A 39 -3.10 5.40 31.88
C GLU A 39 -3.27 6.16 30.56
N SER A 40 -2.73 7.39 30.51
CA SER A 40 -2.74 8.20 29.29
C SER A 40 -2.02 7.52 28.13
N LEU A 41 -0.83 6.96 28.40
CA LEU A 41 -0.05 6.24 27.37
C LEU A 41 -0.76 4.96 26.90
N ARG A 42 -1.41 4.24 27.81
CA ARG A 42 -2.21 3.06 27.45
C ARG A 42 -3.37 3.44 26.54
N ASN A 43 -4.05 4.53 26.85
CA ASN A 43 -5.15 5.03 26.02
C ASN A 43 -4.66 5.47 24.65
N GLN A 44 -3.52 6.15 24.58
CA GLN A 44 -2.88 6.52 23.31
C GLN A 44 -2.49 5.30 22.49
N LYS A 45 -1.92 4.29 23.14
CA LYS A 45 -1.57 3.03 22.51
C LYS A 45 -2.78 2.35 21.88
N VAL A 46 -3.87 2.23 22.64
CA VAL A 46 -5.11 1.63 22.16
C VAL A 46 -5.67 2.42 20.95
N GLY A 47 -5.65 3.75 21.03
CA GLY A 47 -6.07 4.62 19.94
C GLY A 47 -5.24 4.42 18.69
N LEU A 48 -3.90 4.34 18.83
CA LEU A 48 -2.98 4.11 17.72
C LEU A 48 -3.16 2.72 17.11
N GLU A 49 -3.35 1.70 17.93
CA GLU A 49 -3.63 0.34 17.48
C GLU A 49 -4.92 0.28 16.65
N GLY A 50 -5.95 0.99 17.11
CA GLY A 50 -7.21 1.11 16.37
C GLY A 50 -7.03 1.81 15.03
N ASN A 51 -6.29 2.91 15.02
CA ASN A 51 -5.98 3.64 13.78
C ASN A 51 -5.17 2.78 12.81
N LEU A 52 -4.19 2.05 13.31
CA LEU A 52 -3.39 1.14 12.50
C LEU A 52 -4.24 0.05 11.87
N ALA A 53 -5.11 -0.58 12.65
CA ALA A 53 -6.03 -1.61 12.15
C ALA A 53 -6.95 -1.05 11.07
N GLU A 54 -7.47 0.16 11.24
CA GLU A 54 -8.32 0.83 10.26
C GLU A 54 -7.56 1.12 8.97
N VAL A 55 -6.34 1.62 9.07
CA VAL A 55 -5.46 1.90 7.93
C VAL A 55 -5.13 0.61 7.18
N GLU A 56 -4.77 -0.45 7.89
CA GLU A 56 -4.48 -1.76 7.30
C GLU A 56 -5.68 -2.31 6.53
N THR A 57 -6.89 -2.19 7.10
CA THR A 57 -8.12 -2.62 6.43
C THR A 57 -8.37 -1.81 5.16
N ARG A 58 -8.21 -0.50 5.22
CA ARG A 58 -8.41 0.41 4.08
C ARG A 58 -7.42 0.11 2.95
N TYR A 59 -6.14 -0.03 3.29
CA TYR A 59 -5.11 -0.36 2.29
C TYR A 59 -5.32 -1.76 1.71
N GLY A 60 -5.73 -2.72 2.53
CA GLY A 60 -6.08 -4.06 2.05
C GLY A 60 -7.18 -4.02 0.99
N LEU A 61 -8.24 -3.27 1.24
CA LEU A 61 -9.34 -3.09 0.27
C LEU A 61 -8.87 -2.38 -1.00
N GLN A 62 -8.05 -1.34 -0.87
CA GLN A 62 -7.49 -0.62 -2.01
C GLN A 62 -6.59 -1.52 -2.85
N MET A 63 -5.77 -2.36 -2.23
CA MET A 63 -4.90 -3.31 -2.93
C MET A 63 -5.72 -4.35 -3.69
N GLU A 64 -6.81 -4.85 -3.10
CA GLU A 64 -7.73 -5.75 -3.79
C GLU A 64 -8.36 -5.09 -5.02
N GLN A 65 -8.83 -3.85 -4.88
CA GLN A 65 -9.41 -3.09 -5.97
C GLN A 65 -8.40 -2.84 -7.09
N LEU A 66 -7.17 -2.44 -6.74
CA LEU A 66 -6.09 -2.25 -7.71
C LEU A 66 -5.73 -3.56 -8.40
N GLY A 67 -5.65 -4.66 -7.67
CA GLY A 67 -5.40 -5.98 -8.24
C GLY A 67 -6.46 -6.37 -9.27
N ALA A 68 -7.74 -6.13 -8.95
CA ALA A 68 -8.85 -6.38 -9.88
C ALA A 68 -8.76 -5.51 -11.13
N LEU A 69 -8.40 -4.24 -10.99
CA LEU A 69 -8.20 -3.33 -12.12
C LEU A 69 -7.04 -3.76 -13.01
N VAL A 70 -5.94 -4.17 -12.43
CA VAL A 70 -4.78 -4.69 -13.17
C VAL A 70 -5.15 -5.93 -13.96
N LEU A 71 -5.86 -6.88 -13.34
CA LEU A 71 -6.31 -8.10 -14.04
C LEU A 71 -7.25 -7.77 -15.19
N ARG A 72 -8.15 -6.82 -15.02
CA ARG A 72 -9.05 -6.37 -16.09
C ARG A 72 -8.27 -5.72 -17.22
N ALA A 73 -7.31 -4.84 -16.90
CA ALA A 73 -6.47 -4.20 -17.89
C ALA A 73 -5.65 -5.22 -18.69
N GLU A 74 -5.09 -6.22 -18.01
CA GLU A 74 -4.35 -7.31 -18.66
C GLU A 74 -5.24 -8.12 -19.61
N ALA A 75 -6.48 -8.41 -19.19
CA ALA A 75 -7.45 -9.13 -20.03
C ALA A 75 -7.84 -8.29 -21.26
N GLU A 76 -8.10 -7.00 -21.09
CA GLU A 76 -8.39 -6.09 -22.18
C GLU A 76 -7.21 -5.97 -23.16
N LEU A 77 -5.99 -5.89 -22.62
CA LEU A 77 -4.79 -5.83 -23.43
C LEU A 77 -4.60 -7.11 -24.25
N ALA A 78 -4.80 -8.27 -23.65
CA ALA A 78 -4.75 -9.55 -24.34
C ALA A 78 -5.78 -9.63 -25.46
N GLN A 79 -7.00 -9.15 -25.22
CA GLN A 79 -8.07 -9.10 -26.20
C GLN A 79 -7.72 -8.17 -27.38
N VAL A 80 -7.20 -6.99 -27.09
CA VAL A 80 -6.77 -6.03 -28.13
C VAL A 80 -5.64 -6.62 -28.97
N ARG A 81 -4.67 -7.26 -28.36
CA ARG A 81 -3.56 -7.91 -29.06
C ARG A 81 -4.05 -9.03 -29.97
N ALA A 82 -4.99 -9.85 -29.51
CA ALA A 82 -5.59 -10.89 -30.32
C ALA A 82 -6.36 -10.31 -31.50
N GLU A 83 -7.10 -9.22 -31.30
CA GLU A 83 -7.83 -8.52 -32.36
C GLU A 83 -6.87 -7.92 -33.39
N LEU A 84 -5.78 -7.29 -32.96
CA LEU A 84 -4.75 -6.77 -33.85
C LEU A 84 -4.12 -7.87 -34.70
N GLN A 85 -3.83 -9.00 -34.07
CA GLN A 85 -3.27 -10.15 -34.77
C GLN A 85 -4.23 -10.66 -35.84
N ARG A 86 -5.51 -10.79 -35.53
CA ARG A 86 -6.55 -11.20 -36.46
C ARG A 86 -6.67 -10.22 -37.64
N GLN A 87 -6.70 -8.93 -37.34
CA GLN A 87 -6.78 -7.91 -38.38
C GLN A 87 -5.54 -7.90 -39.30
N ALA A 88 -4.35 -8.10 -38.72
CA ALA A 88 -3.11 -8.21 -39.50
C ALA A 88 -3.15 -9.42 -40.43
N GLU A 89 -3.64 -10.56 -39.94
CA GLU A 89 -3.81 -11.77 -40.78
C GLU A 89 -4.83 -11.55 -41.90
N GLU A 90 -5.97 -10.94 -41.64
CA GLU A 90 -6.99 -10.61 -42.63
C GLU A 90 -6.43 -9.63 -43.69
N TYR A 91 -5.69 -8.62 -43.24
CA TYR A 91 -5.06 -7.68 -44.14
C TYR A 91 -4.05 -8.37 -45.07
N GLN A 92 -3.26 -9.27 -44.55
CA GLN A 92 -2.30 -10.04 -45.33
C GLN A 92 -3.02 -10.91 -46.37
N VAL A 93 -4.12 -11.54 -46.02
CA VAL A 93 -4.94 -12.32 -46.95
C VAL A 93 -5.48 -11.43 -48.07
N LEU A 94 -5.98 -10.23 -47.75
CA LEU A 94 -6.48 -9.27 -48.72
C LEU A 94 -5.37 -8.79 -49.66
N LEU A 95 -4.16 -8.53 -49.16
CA LEU A 95 -3.02 -8.18 -49.97
C LEU A 95 -2.64 -9.30 -50.95
N ASN A 96 -2.66 -10.54 -50.48
CA ASN A 96 -2.37 -11.69 -51.32
C ASN A 96 -3.40 -11.87 -52.43
N VAL A 97 -4.69 -11.70 -52.11
CA VAL A 97 -5.78 -11.72 -53.10
C VAL A 97 -5.63 -10.59 -54.11
N LYS A 98 -5.33 -9.38 -53.65
CA LYS A 98 -5.11 -8.21 -54.52
C LYS A 98 -3.96 -8.48 -55.51
N GLY A 99 -2.81 -8.95 -54.99
CA GLY A 99 -1.65 -9.27 -55.80
C GLY A 99 -1.95 -10.35 -56.83
N LYS A 100 -2.70 -11.38 -56.46
CA LYS A 100 -3.13 -12.45 -57.37
C LYS A 100 -4.03 -11.91 -58.48
N LEU A 101 -5.02 -11.10 -58.13
CA LEU A 101 -5.93 -10.49 -59.12
C LEU A 101 -5.19 -9.55 -60.08
N GLU A 102 -4.27 -8.75 -59.56
CA GLU A 102 -3.44 -7.87 -60.41
C GLU A 102 -2.60 -8.65 -61.41
N ALA A 103 -2.01 -9.76 -60.97
CA ALA A 103 -1.28 -10.67 -61.86
C ALA A 103 -2.17 -11.31 -62.92
N GLU A 104 -3.38 -11.73 -62.55
CA GLU A 104 -4.36 -12.27 -63.49
C GLU A 104 -4.81 -11.24 -64.49
N ILE A 105 -5.04 -10.00 -64.07
CA ILE A 105 -5.38 -8.89 -64.98
C ILE A 105 -4.24 -8.62 -65.96
N ALA A 106 -3.01 -8.56 -65.49
CA ALA A 106 -1.84 -8.34 -66.34
C ALA A 106 -1.68 -9.47 -67.38
N THR A 107 -1.88 -10.72 -66.98
CA THR A 107 -1.85 -11.86 -67.89
C THR A 107 -2.96 -11.77 -68.94
N TYR A 108 -4.16 -11.42 -68.53
CA TYR A 108 -5.29 -11.26 -69.43
C TYR A 108 -5.06 -10.15 -70.47
N GLN A 109 -4.51 -9.01 -70.06
CA GLN A 109 -4.13 -7.91 -70.93
C GLN A 109 -3.09 -8.34 -71.96
N GLN A 110 -2.08 -9.10 -71.52
CA GLN A 110 -1.08 -9.62 -72.44
C GLN A 110 -1.68 -10.57 -73.46
N LEU A 111 -2.59 -11.43 -73.12
CA LEU A 111 -3.28 -12.35 -74.01
C LEU A 111 -4.15 -11.60 -75.03
N LEU A 112 -4.84 -10.53 -74.61
CA LEU A 112 -5.63 -9.71 -75.47
C LEU A 112 -4.76 -9.00 -76.49
N GLU A 113 -3.64 -8.41 -76.11
CA GLU A 113 -2.70 -7.74 -77.01
C GLU A 113 -2.09 -8.75 -77.93
N GLY A 114 -1.68 -9.92 -77.48
CA GLY A 114 -1.18 -10.98 -78.36
C GLY A 114 -2.25 -11.53 -79.37
N GLY A 115 -3.49 -11.61 -78.92
CA GLY A 115 -4.62 -12.00 -79.77
C GLY A 115 -4.90 -11.00 -80.89
N GLU A 116 -4.74 -9.72 -80.58
CA GLU A 116 -4.87 -8.67 -81.62
C GLU A 116 -3.76 -8.76 -82.63
N GLU A 117 -2.54 -9.11 -82.27
CA GLU A 117 -1.43 -9.30 -83.18
C GLU A 117 -1.66 -10.43 -84.23
N PHE A 118 -2.43 -11.43 -83.78
CA PHE A 118 -2.74 -12.60 -84.65
C PHE A 118 -3.92 -12.40 -85.56
N ARG A 119 -4.58 -11.26 -85.43
CA ARG A 119 -5.64 -10.89 -86.36
C ARG A 119 -5.07 -10.14 -87.58
#